data_6cad3997ab96d16cca0f3107c102f0b0
#
_entry.id   6cad3997ab96d16cca0f3107c102f0b0
#
_cell.length_a   1.000
_cell.length_b   1.000
_cell.length_c   1.000
_cell.angle_alpha   90.00
_cell.angle_beta   90.00
_cell.angle_gamma   90.00
#
_symmetry.space_group_name_H-M   'P 1'
#
loop_
_entity.id
_entity.type
_entity.pdbx_description
1 polymer ?
#
loop_
_entity_poly.entity_id
_entity_poly.type
_entity_poly.pdbx_seq_one_letter_code
_entity_poly.pdbx_strand_id
1 'polypeptide(L)'
;KNPVLKHIVASNRDPKVIWHAPTKKWIMALFLDQNDYALFGSPNLKDWTRLCDVAMPGSGECPDFFPIAVDGDAQQVKWLFWGANGNYRLGTFDGMKFQSETDPIKSLWGGNDYAAQTYSDIPEADGRRIQVSWMAGGKYPDMPFNQQMSFPRELTLRTTPEGPRLHMLPVREIESLRGKKHAWT
;
A
#
# COMPACT_ATOMS: atom_id res chain seq x y z
N LYS A 1 -16.66 -5.27 21.71
CA LYS A 1 -15.34 -5.47 22.33
C LYS A 1 -14.38 -4.46 21.74
N ASN A 2 -14.04 -3.42 22.49
CA ASN A 2 -13.02 -2.43 22.10
C ASN A 2 -12.06 -2.22 23.28
N PRO A 3 -10.75 -2.11 23.02
CA PRO A 3 -10.10 -2.35 21.73
C PRO A 3 -10.14 -3.84 21.33
N VAL A 4 -10.22 -4.14 20.03
CA VAL A 4 -10.14 -5.52 19.51
C VAL A 4 -8.73 -6.09 19.64
N LEU A 5 -7.73 -5.24 19.60
CA LEU A 5 -6.32 -5.53 19.87
C LEU A 5 -5.82 -4.54 20.92
N LYS A 6 -5.25 -5.05 22.00
CA LYS A 6 -4.66 -4.19 23.04
C LYS A 6 -3.43 -3.49 22.50
N HIS A 7 -3.10 -2.33 23.09
CA HIS A 7 -1.84 -1.66 22.84
C HIS A 7 -0.65 -2.64 23.01
N ILE A 8 0.29 -2.59 22.08
CA ILE A 8 1.41 -3.53 22.02
C ILE A 8 2.71 -2.82 22.46
N VAL A 9 3.08 -1.75 21.76
CA VAL A 9 4.35 -1.06 22.01
C VAL A 9 4.26 0.40 21.51
N ALA A 10 5.00 1.28 22.18
CA ALA A 10 5.24 2.67 21.82
C ALA A 10 4.02 3.37 21.18
N SER A 11 4.06 3.58 19.89
CA SER A 11 3.05 4.32 19.13
C SER A 11 2.37 3.48 18.06
N ASN A 12 2.17 2.18 18.30
CA ASN A 12 1.53 1.29 17.33
C ASN A 12 0.19 1.85 16.84
N ARG A 13 0.03 1.91 15.51
CA ARG A 13 -1.09 2.56 14.81
C ARG A 13 -1.22 2.13 13.37
N ASP A 14 -2.14 2.75 12.64
CA ASP A 14 -2.32 2.67 11.19
C ASP A 14 -2.60 1.25 10.68
N PRO A 15 -3.65 0.57 11.17
CA PRO A 15 -3.96 -0.78 10.71
C PRO A 15 -4.51 -0.76 9.27
N LYS A 16 -3.96 -1.61 8.41
CA LYS A 16 -4.54 -1.97 7.12
C LYS A 16 -5.06 -3.40 7.17
N VAL A 17 -6.32 -3.61 6.83
CA VAL A 17 -6.96 -4.92 6.91
C VAL A 17 -7.42 -5.36 5.53
N ILE A 18 -7.12 -6.61 5.18
CA ILE A 18 -7.53 -7.25 3.93
C ILE A 18 -8.08 -8.66 4.19
N TRP A 19 -8.90 -9.17 3.27
CA TRP A 19 -9.34 -10.57 3.28
C TRP A 19 -8.34 -11.45 2.54
N HIS A 20 -7.90 -12.53 3.17
CA HIS A 20 -7.05 -13.55 2.55
C HIS A 20 -7.88 -14.79 2.25
N ALA A 21 -8.37 -14.88 1.02
CA ALA A 21 -9.27 -15.94 0.58
C ALA A 21 -8.74 -17.37 0.78
N PRO A 22 -7.45 -17.66 0.47
CA PRO A 22 -6.92 -19.02 0.64
C PRO A 22 -7.02 -19.56 2.07
N THR A 23 -6.80 -18.73 3.07
CA THR A 23 -6.86 -19.15 4.49
C THR A 23 -8.17 -18.77 5.17
N LYS A 24 -9.09 -18.10 4.47
CA LYS A 24 -10.37 -17.60 5.00
C LYS A 24 -10.19 -16.80 6.29
N LYS A 25 -9.24 -15.87 6.26
CA LYS A 25 -8.91 -14.99 7.39
C LYS A 25 -8.76 -13.55 6.95
N TRP A 26 -9.05 -12.66 7.87
CA TRP A 26 -8.65 -11.25 7.77
C TRP A 26 -7.19 -11.13 8.18
N ILE A 27 -6.41 -10.40 7.40
CA ILE A 27 -5.01 -10.10 7.69
C ILE A 27 -4.90 -8.60 7.93
N MET A 28 -4.28 -8.24 9.03
CA MET A 28 -4.02 -6.85 9.39
C MET A 28 -2.52 -6.61 9.39
N ALA A 29 -2.06 -5.66 8.60
CA ALA A 29 -0.74 -5.07 8.74
C ALA A 29 -0.83 -3.89 9.73
N LEU A 30 0.04 -3.86 10.73
CA LEU A 30 0.05 -2.85 11.78
C LEU A 30 1.47 -2.32 11.96
N PHE A 31 1.61 -0.99 11.96
CA PHE A 31 2.84 -0.34 12.39
C PHE A 31 3.01 -0.49 13.91
N LEU A 32 4.21 -0.86 14.32
CA LEU A 32 4.56 -1.02 15.74
C LEU A 32 5.36 0.17 16.26
N ASP A 33 6.58 0.31 15.78
CA ASP A 33 7.51 1.37 16.18
C ASP A 33 8.68 1.46 15.19
N GLN A 34 9.28 2.64 15.02
CA GLN A 34 10.44 2.90 14.17
C GLN A 34 10.29 2.33 12.73
N ASN A 35 10.87 1.17 12.46
CA ASN A 35 10.80 0.48 11.16
C ASN A 35 10.08 -0.87 11.25
N ASP A 36 9.46 -1.14 12.39
CA ASP A 36 8.89 -2.44 12.70
C ASP A 36 7.37 -2.46 12.52
N TYR A 37 6.92 -3.52 11.91
CA TYR A 37 5.53 -3.84 11.67
C TYR A 37 5.24 -5.28 12.07
N ALA A 38 3.97 -5.62 12.20
CA ALA A 38 3.53 -6.99 12.34
C ALA A 38 2.29 -7.28 11.50
N LEU A 39 2.18 -8.52 11.06
CA LEU A 39 0.95 -9.06 10.49
C LEU A 39 0.19 -9.81 11.58
N PHE A 40 -1.12 -9.62 11.58
CA PHE A 40 -2.06 -10.32 12.45
C PHE A 40 -3.13 -11.00 11.61
N GLY A 41 -3.63 -12.14 12.08
CA GLY A 41 -4.72 -12.88 11.47
C GLY A 41 -5.94 -12.94 12.38
N SER A 42 -7.14 -12.86 11.79
CA SER A 42 -8.39 -12.98 12.50
C SER A 42 -9.45 -13.72 11.67
N PRO A 43 -10.21 -14.64 12.25
CA PRO A 43 -11.34 -15.26 11.56
C PRO A 43 -12.59 -14.37 11.53
N ASN A 44 -12.67 -13.32 12.35
CA ASN A 44 -13.92 -12.60 12.65
C ASN A 44 -13.77 -11.11 12.93
N LEU A 45 -12.60 -10.50 12.64
CA LEU A 45 -12.25 -9.10 12.91
C LEU A 45 -12.25 -8.69 14.40
N LYS A 46 -12.43 -9.63 15.31
CA LYS A 46 -12.52 -9.38 16.75
C LYS A 46 -11.39 -10.04 17.55
N ASP A 47 -10.97 -11.21 17.11
CA ASP A 47 -9.97 -12.03 17.78
C ASP A 47 -8.74 -12.11 16.88
N TRP A 48 -7.69 -11.37 17.24
CA TRP A 48 -6.49 -11.21 16.46
C TRP A 48 -5.32 -11.99 17.06
N THR A 49 -4.61 -12.72 16.21
CA THR A 49 -3.38 -13.44 16.56
C THR A 49 -2.22 -12.88 15.75
N ARG A 50 -1.10 -12.57 16.38
CA ARG A 50 0.12 -12.18 15.70
C ARG A 50 0.64 -13.33 14.87
N LEU A 51 0.93 -13.07 13.60
CA LEU A 51 1.40 -14.06 12.63
C LEU A 51 2.92 -13.98 12.44
N CYS A 52 3.40 -12.82 12.02
CA CYS A 52 4.83 -12.58 11.84
C CYS A 52 5.16 -11.10 11.93
N ASP A 53 6.44 -10.83 12.07
CA ASP A 53 7.00 -9.49 12.07
C ASP A 53 7.55 -9.14 10.68
N VAL A 54 7.49 -7.86 10.34
CA VAL A 54 8.03 -7.31 9.09
C VAL A 54 8.85 -6.08 9.43
N ALA A 55 10.14 -6.11 9.07
CA ALA A 55 11.00 -4.93 9.18
C ALA A 55 11.08 -4.20 7.85
N MET A 56 10.93 -2.87 7.89
CA MET A 56 11.03 -1.96 6.73
C MET A 56 12.08 -0.88 6.99
N PRO A 57 13.38 -1.20 6.96
CA PRO A 57 14.43 -0.20 7.17
C PRO A 57 14.24 1.05 6.33
N GLY A 58 14.31 2.21 6.97
CA GLY A 58 14.09 3.51 6.32
C GLY A 58 12.62 3.86 6.08
N SER A 59 11.69 3.11 6.64
CA SER A 59 10.25 3.40 6.55
C SER A 59 9.56 3.21 7.90
N GLY A 60 8.53 3.97 8.15
CA GLY A 60 7.64 3.84 9.30
C GLY A 60 6.21 4.08 8.88
N GLU A 61 5.25 3.89 9.79
CA GLU A 61 3.84 4.27 9.65
C GLU A 61 3.08 3.68 8.44
N CYS A 62 1.78 3.84 8.44
CA CYS A 62 0.84 3.63 7.34
C CYS A 62 1.15 2.42 6.44
N PRO A 63 1.21 1.19 6.97
CA PRO A 63 1.45 0.03 6.14
C PRO A 63 0.32 -0.18 5.14
N ASP A 64 0.66 -0.70 3.96
CA ASP A 64 -0.28 -1.35 3.07
C ASP A 64 0.25 -2.73 2.70
N PHE A 65 -0.65 -3.69 2.51
CA PHE A 65 -0.26 -5.07 2.27
C PHE A 65 -1.26 -5.76 1.35
N PHE A 66 -0.82 -6.18 0.16
CA PHE A 66 -1.72 -6.73 -0.84
C PHE A 66 -0.99 -7.61 -1.87
N PRO A 67 -1.71 -8.56 -2.51
CA PRO A 67 -1.18 -9.29 -3.65
C PRO A 67 -1.25 -8.46 -4.93
N ILE A 68 -0.28 -8.65 -5.82
CA ILE A 68 -0.23 -8.01 -7.13
C ILE A 68 0.42 -8.97 -8.15
N ALA A 69 -0.21 -9.10 -9.31
CA ALA A 69 0.29 -9.95 -10.39
C ALA A 69 1.47 -9.29 -11.12
N VAL A 70 2.51 -10.06 -11.42
CA VAL A 70 3.62 -9.62 -12.27
C VAL A 70 3.16 -9.66 -13.73
N ASP A 71 3.32 -8.55 -14.44
CA ASP A 71 2.91 -8.39 -15.85
C ASP A 71 1.43 -8.75 -16.13
N GLY A 72 0.59 -8.71 -15.08
CA GLY A 72 -0.81 -9.10 -15.16
C GLY A 72 -1.05 -10.62 -15.17
N ASP A 73 -0.01 -11.43 -15.01
CA ASP A 73 -0.12 -12.89 -14.99
C ASP A 73 -0.62 -13.39 -13.61
N ALA A 74 -1.85 -13.88 -13.56
CA ALA A 74 -2.47 -14.39 -12.34
C ALA A 74 -1.75 -15.62 -11.74
N GLN A 75 -0.85 -16.28 -12.48
CA GLN A 75 -0.03 -17.37 -11.99
C GLN A 75 1.26 -16.88 -11.32
N GLN A 76 1.63 -15.62 -11.52
CA GLN A 76 2.83 -15.00 -10.97
C GLN A 76 2.47 -13.86 -10.04
N VAL A 77 2.00 -14.18 -8.86
CA VAL A 77 1.59 -13.19 -7.85
C VAL A 77 2.68 -12.97 -6.82
N LYS A 78 3.01 -11.71 -6.57
CA LYS A 78 3.83 -11.28 -5.43
C LYS A 78 2.95 -10.58 -4.40
N TRP A 79 3.36 -10.67 -3.15
CA TRP A 79 2.82 -9.83 -2.09
C TRP A 79 3.70 -8.61 -1.92
N LEU A 80 3.08 -7.46 -1.85
CA LEU A 80 3.74 -6.19 -1.66
C LEU A 80 3.44 -5.67 -0.26
N PHE A 81 4.50 -5.36 0.49
CA PHE A 81 4.43 -4.66 1.77
C PHE A 81 4.94 -3.24 1.58
N TRP A 82 4.12 -2.26 1.93
CA TRP A 82 4.36 -0.83 1.73
C TRP A 82 4.48 -0.09 3.05
N GLY A 83 5.35 0.92 3.14
CA GLY A 83 5.45 1.86 4.24
C GLY A 83 5.16 3.30 3.82
N ALA A 84 4.86 4.17 4.77
CA ALA A 84 4.32 5.52 4.51
C ALA A 84 5.14 6.39 3.56
N ASN A 85 6.46 6.27 3.55
CA ASN A 85 7.36 7.06 2.71
C ASN A 85 7.61 6.47 1.31
N GLY A 86 6.80 5.47 0.91
CA GLY A 86 6.85 4.89 -0.43
C GLY A 86 7.93 3.84 -0.65
N ASN A 87 8.58 3.36 0.39
CA ASN A 87 9.39 2.16 0.28
C ASN A 87 8.50 0.93 0.32
N TYR A 88 8.83 -0.08 -0.48
CA TYR A 88 8.10 -1.35 -0.50
C TYR A 88 9.03 -2.54 -0.57
N ARG A 89 8.55 -3.69 -0.15
CA ARG A 89 9.17 -5.00 -0.35
C ARG A 89 8.24 -5.90 -1.14
N LEU A 90 8.83 -6.75 -1.95
CA LEU A 90 8.14 -7.86 -2.62
C LEU A 90 8.49 -9.17 -1.95
N GLY A 91 7.55 -10.11 -1.98
CA GLY A 91 7.76 -11.43 -1.41
C GLY A 91 6.58 -12.35 -1.65
N THR A 92 6.53 -13.42 -0.86
CA THR A 92 5.41 -14.36 -0.81
C THR A 92 4.72 -14.31 0.54
N PHE A 93 3.45 -14.69 0.58
CA PHE A 93 2.67 -14.81 1.81
C PHE A 93 1.78 -16.05 1.76
N ASP A 94 1.92 -16.90 2.74
CA ASP A 94 1.19 -18.18 2.86
C ASP A 94 -0.05 -18.10 3.76
N GLY A 95 -0.38 -16.91 4.24
CA GLY A 95 -1.45 -16.68 5.21
C GLY A 95 -0.96 -16.70 6.67
N MET A 96 0.32 -16.97 6.91
CA MET A 96 0.95 -16.98 8.22
C MET A 96 2.22 -16.13 8.25
N LYS A 97 3.04 -16.21 7.20
CA LYS A 97 4.34 -15.56 7.14
C LYS A 97 4.53 -14.82 5.81
N PHE A 98 4.90 -13.57 5.90
CA PHE A 98 5.44 -12.82 4.77
C PHE A 98 6.94 -13.08 4.67
N GLN A 99 7.35 -13.71 3.58
CA GLN A 99 8.76 -13.92 3.27
C GLN A 99 9.19 -12.90 2.22
N SER A 100 9.92 -11.88 2.66
CA SER A 100 10.48 -10.89 1.76
C SER A 100 11.52 -11.51 0.84
N GLU A 101 11.43 -11.21 -0.44
CA GLU A 101 12.40 -11.62 -1.47
C GLU A 101 13.29 -10.45 -1.90
N THR A 102 12.99 -9.24 -1.45
CA THR A 102 13.74 -8.03 -1.79
C THR A 102 14.13 -7.24 -0.54
N ASP A 103 15.18 -6.45 -0.65
CA ASP A 103 15.39 -5.31 0.22
C ASP A 103 14.31 -4.25 -0.04
N PRO A 104 14.16 -3.23 0.83
CA PRO A 104 13.25 -2.12 0.57
C PRO A 104 13.59 -1.43 -0.75
N ILE A 105 12.60 -1.35 -1.62
CA ILE A 105 12.69 -0.70 -2.93
C ILE A 105 12.01 0.66 -2.82
N LYS A 106 12.70 1.72 -3.25
CA LYS A 106 12.13 3.06 -3.31
C LYS A 106 11.23 3.19 -4.53
N SER A 107 9.98 3.63 -4.35
CA SER A 107 9.03 3.86 -5.44
C SER A 107 8.82 5.33 -5.77
N LEU A 108 9.09 6.23 -4.83
CA LEU A 108 8.82 7.65 -4.97
C LEU A 108 10.10 8.44 -5.29
N TRP A 109 10.04 9.26 -6.32
CA TRP A 109 11.15 10.11 -6.75
C TRP A 109 10.91 11.60 -6.48
N GLY A 110 9.67 11.95 -6.07
CA GLY A 110 9.30 13.28 -5.60
C GLY A 110 9.40 13.41 -4.10
N GLY A 111 9.34 14.64 -3.60
CA GLY A 111 9.45 14.96 -2.16
C GLY A 111 8.12 15.12 -1.44
N ASN A 112 6.98 14.91 -2.09
CA ASN A 112 5.66 15.23 -1.54
C ASN A 112 4.64 14.13 -1.81
N ASP A 113 4.86 12.97 -1.20
CA ASP A 113 3.98 11.81 -1.29
C ASP A 113 4.18 10.98 -0.02
N TYR A 114 3.17 10.87 0.82
CA TYR A 114 3.24 10.21 2.12
C TYR A 114 1.95 9.48 2.45
N ALA A 115 2.03 8.49 3.34
CA ALA A 115 0.88 7.77 3.90
C ALA A 115 -0.07 7.20 2.82
N ALA A 116 0.48 6.73 1.71
CA ALA A 116 -0.31 6.18 0.60
C ALA A 116 -1.05 4.91 1.02
N GLN A 117 -2.32 4.80 0.59
CA GLN A 117 -3.16 3.63 0.83
C GLN A 117 -3.88 3.20 -0.44
N THR A 118 -3.99 1.89 -0.65
CA THR A 118 -4.83 1.36 -1.72
C THR A 118 -6.29 1.29 -1.31
N TYR A 119 -7.20 1.48 -2.28
CA TYR A 119 -8.62 1.24 -2.07
C TYR A 119 -8.88 -0.24 -1.81
N SER A 120 -9.79 -0.51 -0.86
CA SER A 120 -10.34 -1.83 -0.61
C SER A 120 -11.56 -2.08 -1.51
N ASP A 121 -11.87 -3.36 -1.73
CA ASP A 121 -13.12 -3.81 -2.36
C ASP A 121 -13.41 -3.21 -3.75
N ILE A 122 -12.36 -2.94 -4.54
CA ILE A 122 -12.53 -2.64 -5.96
C ILE A 122 -13.23 -3.86 -6.60
N PRO A 123 -14.32 -3.66 -7.37
CA PRO A 123 -15.03 -4.76 -8.00
C PRO A 123 -14.11 -5.69 -8.79
N GLU A 124 -14.31 -7.00 -8.66
CA GLU A 124 -13.48 -8.02 -9.31
C GLU A 124 -13.40 -7.83 -10.83
N ALA A 125 -14.49 -7.39 -11.44
CA ALA A 125 -14.53 -7.09 -12.88
C ALA A 125 -13.60 -5.93 -13.31
N ASP A 126 -13.26 -5.02 -12.40
CA ASP A 126 -12.25 -3.98 -12.63
C ASP A 126 -10.85 -4.51 -12.33
N GLY A 127 -10.68 -5.15 -11.17
CA GLY A 127 -9.45 -5.84 -10.77
C GLY A 127 -8.23 -4.98 -10.54
N ARG A 128 -8.31 -3.66 -10.77
CA ARG A 128 -7.19 -2.74 -10.59
C ARG A 128 -6.79 -2.59 -9.12
N ARG A 129 -5.52 -2.30 -8.90
CA ARG A 129 -5.02 -1.83 -7.61
C ARG A 129 -4.83 -0.32 -7.70
N ILE A 130 -5.69 0.45 -7.02
CA ILE A 130 -5.68 1.92 -7.07
C ILE A 130 -5.22 2.46 -5.72
N GLN A 131 -4.32 3.42 -5.74
CA GLN A 131 -3.72 4.03 -4.56
C GLN A 131 -3.91 5.55 -4.60
N VAL A 132 -4.07 6.15 -3.42
CA VAL A 132 -4.05 7.60 -3.20
C VAL A 132 -3.09 7.90 -2.06
N SER A 133 -2.45 9.06 -2.08
CA SER A 133 -1.49 9.49 -1.07
C SER A 133 -1.75 10.92 -0.61
N TRP A 134 -1.19 11.25 0.52
CA TRP A 134 -1.19 12.60 1.06
C TRP A 134 0.01 13.40 0.55
N MET A 135 -0.26 14.53 -0.09
CA MET A 135 0.75 15.50 -0.50
C MET A 135 0.97 16.53 0.62
N ALA A 136 1.66 16.09 1.68
CA ALA A 136 1.82 16.79 2.95
C ALA A 136 2.54 18.15 2.85
N GLY A 137 3.42 18.32 1.86
CA GLY A 137 4.21 19.54 1.67
C GLY A 137 3.53 20.66 0.88
N GLY A 138 2.30 20.43 0.40
CA GLY A 138 1.56 21.41 -0.39
C GLY A 138 1.23 22.68 0.41
N LYS A 139 1.56 23.84 -0.14
CA LYS A 139 1.19 25.16 0.39
C LYS A 139 0.47 25.95 -0.68
N TYR A 140 -0.67 26.48 -0.34
CA TYR A 140 -1.53 27.24 -1.27
C TYR A 140 -1.82 28.60 -0.65
N PRO A 141 -1.02 29.64 -0.97
CA PRO A 141 -1.24 31.00 -0.49
C PRO A 141 -2.67 31.47 -0.79
N ASP A 142 -3.29 32.16 0.16
CA ASP A 142 -4.64 32.73 0.06
C ASP A 142 -5.79 31.73 -0.09
N MET A 143 -5.52 30.42 0.06
CA MET A 143 -6.56 29.39 0.05
C MET A 143 -6.97 29.00 1.48
N PRO A 144 -8.24 28.63 1.73
CA PRO A 144 -8.69 28.19 3.04
C PRO A 144 -8.19 26.79 3.44
N PHE A 145 -7.29 26.19 2.67
CA PHE A 145 -6.70 24.88 2.90
C PHE A 145 -5.21 24.89 2.59
N ASN A 146 -4.50 23.95 3.17
CA ASN A 146 -3.15 23.52 2.79
C ASN A 146 -3.17 22.03 2.49
N GLN A 147 -2.18 21.57 1.71
CA GLN A 147 -2.02 20.17 1.37
C GLN A 147 -3.15 19.64 0.47
N GLN A 148 -2.97 18.48 -0.06
CA GLN A 148 -3.95 17.83 -0.93
C GLN A 148 -3.70 16.33 -0.99
N MET A 149 -4.67 15.60 -1.54
CA MET A 149 -4.46 14.22 -1.97
C MET A 149 -3.81 14.20 -3.35
N SER A 150 -3.02 13.18 -3.62
CA SER A 150 -2.53 12.92 -4.98
C SER A 150 -3.69 12.55 -5.91
N PHE A 151 -3.49 12.63 -7.21
CA PHE A 151 -4.36 11.90 -8.11
C PHE A 151 -4.35 10.41 -7.76
N PRO A 152 -5.52 9.72 -7.81
CA PRO A 152 -5.54 8.28 -7.75
C PRO A 152 -4.66 7.69 -8.85
N ARG A 153 -3.86 6.69 -8.49
CA ARG A 153 -2.93 6.03 -9.41
C ARG A 153 -3.14 4.52 -9.42
N GLU A 154 -3.11 3.96 -10.59
CA GLU A 154 -3.14 2.52 -10.79
C GLU A 154 -1.74 1.96 -10.57
N LEU A 155 -1.65 0.89 -9.76
CA LEU A 155 -0.44 0.15 -9.49
C LEU A 155 -0.38 -1.09 -10.36
N THR A 156 0.73 -1.28 -11.05
CA THR A 156 1.06 -2.52 -11.75
C THR A 156 2.46 -2.98 -11.38
N LEU A 157 2.70 -4.27 -11.36
CA LEU A 157 4.02 -4.84 -11.14
C LEU A 157 4.54 -5.37 -12.47
N ARG A 158 5.71 -4.89 -12.91
CA ARG A 158 6.28 -5.24 -14.21
C ARG A 158 7.67 -5.78 -14.09
N THR A 159 8.00 -6.76 -14.93
CA THR A 159 9.35 -7.30 -15.06
C THR A 159 10.30 -6.23 -15.61
N THR A 160 11.45 -6.09 -14.97
CA THR A 160 12.57 -5.27 -15.41
C THR A 160 13.87 -6.07 -15.34
N PRO A 161 14.99 -5.58 -15.91
CA PRO A 161 16.29 -6.24 -15.78
C PRO A 161 16.73 -6.48 -14.32
N GLU A 162 16.28 -5.62 -13.39
CA GLU A 162 16.59 -5.73 -11.96
C GLU A 162 15.54 -6.56 -11.18
N GLY A 163 14.64 -7.24 -11.87
CA GLY A 163 13.49 -7.95 -11.30
C GLY A 163 12.20 -7.14 -11.31
N PRO A 164 11.12 -7.65 -10.73
CA PRO A 164 9.84 -6.95 -10.76
C PRO A 164 9.88 -5.59 -10.06
N ARG A 165 9.29 -4.57 -10.68
CA ARG A 165 9.21 -3.20 -10.17
C ARG A 165 7.78 -2.68 -10.24
N LEU A 166 7.41 -1.91 -9.21
CA LEU A 166 6.12 -1.24 -9.16
C LEU A 166 6.09 -0.06 -10.13
N HIS A 167 5.07 -0.03 -10.97
CA HIS A 167 4.73 1.09 -11.85
C HIS A 167 3.46 1.75 -11.34
N MET A 168 3.43 3.07 -11.40
CA MET A 168 2.34 3.90 -10.91
C MET A 168 1.96 4.91 -11.98
N LEU A 169 0.75 4.82 -12.48
CA LEU A 169 0.21 5.77 -13.47
C LEU A 169 -1.10 6.37 -12.95
N PRO A 170 -1.39 7.65 -13.24
CA PRO A 170 -2.70 8.21 -12.96
C PRO A 170 -3.80 7.33 -13.55
N VAL A 171 -4.90 7.16 -12.80
CA VAL A 171 -6.03 6.36 -13.29
C VAL A 171 -6.62 6.96 -14.56
N ARG A 172 -7.10 6.10 -15.48
CA ARG A 172 -7.64 6.53 -16.78
C ARG A 172 -8.81 7.50 -16.68
N GLU A 173 -9.54 7.49 -15.58
CA GLU A 173 -10.68 8.38 -15.33
C GLU A 173 -10.29 9.86 -15.35
N ILE A 174 -9.02 10.18 -15.08
CA ILE A 174 -8.49 11.56 -15.16
C ILE A 174 -8.56 12.11 -16.58
N GLU A 175 -8.49 11.25 -17.60
CA GLU A 175 -8.60 11.66 -18.99
C GLU A 175 -9.94 12.38 -19.29
N SER A 176 -11.01 12.05 -18.57
CA SER A 176 -12.31 12.70 -18.69
C SER A 176 -12.32 14.17 -18.25
N LEU A 177 -11.30 14.59 -17.49
CA LEU A 177 -11.14 15.96 -17.03
C LEU A 177 -10.39 16.85 -18.04
N ARG A 178 -9.88 16.26 -19.12
CA ARG A 178 -9.15 17.01 -20.14
C ARG A 178 -10.09 17.89 -20.94
N GLY A 179 -9.77 19.17 -21.03
CA GLY A 179 -10.42 20.14 -21.88
C GLY A 179 -9.89 20.13 -23.31
N LYS A 180 -10.03 21.27 -24.00
CA LYS A 180 -9.52 21.44 -25.36
C LYS A 180 -8.00 21.22 -25.40
N LYS A 181 -7.54 20.39 -26.34
CA LYS A 181 -6.12 20.21 -26.61
C LYS A 181 -5.50 21.49 -27.20
N HIS A 182 -4.41 21.96 -26.61
CA HIS A 182 -3.57 23.00 -27.13
C HIS A 182 -2.24 22.38 -27.57
N ALA A 183 -1.81 22.68 -28.77
CA ALA A 183 -0.48 22.27 -29.27
C ALA A 183 0.37 23.54 -29.49
N TRP A 184 1.61 23.48 -29.11
CA TRP A 184 2.61 24.53 -29.32
C TRP A 184 3.67 23.99 -30.29
N THR A 185 4.05 24.77 -31.24
CA THR A 185 5.16 24.48 -32.17
C THR A 185 6.39 25.24 -31.73
#